data_11dbc88cf81d8320bcec04678b6d852e
#
_entry.id   11dbc88cf81d8320bcec04678b6d852e
#
_cell.length_a   1.000
_cell.length_b   1.000
_cell.length_c   1.000
_cell.angle_alpha   90.00
_cell.angle_beta   90.00
_cell.angle_gamma   90.00
#
_symmetry.space_group_name_H-M   'P 1'
#
loop_
_entity.id
_entity.type
_entity.pdbx_description
1 polymer ?
#
loop_
_entity_poly.entity_id
_entity_poly.type
_entity_poly.pdbx_seq_one_letter_code
_entity_poly.pdbx_strand_id
1 'polypeptide(L)'
;MKKVSLYFLFLIAFVSCGSIDKVYYAKDYGIVPGTGEDMTKEVAEAIAAIKAERKGKPATLLFEGGEYDFYPDSANVREFYISNHDQNNPKGVAIVLEGMKNFRIKGGDYLKGKATEFLMNGRMLPIAMVDCENCKLQSVVIDSRAPQISQVEILENDVENGIITYRLAPYVNYKIVDGRLVTYGTNWEMTPVAGIAFDGNTGHLVYRTSDIGVGTYGVEEVENRVIRASWRDSRLLPGTVVAMRSYHRPTPGIFVSKCKDTQLSYIKVYYAEGMGLLAQNSENLSLEYFNVVPRESEGRYFSTQADATHFSGCKGVINSANGLYCGMMDDAINVHGTYLRVTQRLSENVIVGRYMHPQAYGFYWGGKGDAVQFVRSSTMEVCDSNLIESIEPFDKPIIDGAKEFKITLRDKVSEDIACGDYGIENLEWTPEVVFCDNVIRNNRARGALFSTSKDVLVEGNFFDHTSGTAILLCGDCNGWFETGACRNVLIRKNHFLNALTNMFQFTDGIISIYPEIPNLQAQTKYFHGGNGTGVVIEDNLFETFDAPVVYAKSLDGLVFKRNKIVQNKDYEPYHWNKHRFLLDKVINVTIEDNDFSTGFNPANDIKYRF
;
A
#
# COMPACT_ATOMS: atom_id res chain seq x y z
N MET A 1 -2.72 40.81 -8.03
CA MET A 1 -3.88 40.15 -8.63
C MET A 1 -3.50 38.66 -8.73
N LYS A 2 -3.87 37.89 -7.74
CA LYS A 2 -3.55 36.46 -7.63
C LYS A 2 -4.54 35.66 -8.48
N LYS A 3 -4.03 34.84 -9.40
CA LYS A 3 -4.85 33.89 -10.15
C LYS A 3 -5.27 32.78 -9.18
N VAL A 4 -6.55 32.74 -8.85
CA VAL A 4 -7.19 31.60 -8.22
C VAL A 4 -7.37 30.57 -9.32
N SER A 5 -6.60 29.50 -9.31
CA SER A 5 -6.85 28.34 -10.17
C SER A 5 -8.08 27.62 -9.67
N LEU A 6 -9.16 27.77 -10.40
CA LEU A 6 -10.40 27.03 -10.22
C LEU A 6 -10.16 25.64 -10.82
N TYR A 7 -9.97 24.62 -10.00
CA TYR A 7 -9.97 23.23 -10.48
C TYR A 7 -11.39 22.86 -10.89
N PHE A 8 -11.64 22.94 -12.18
CA PHE A 8 -12.81 22.32 -12.80
C PHE A 8 -12.60 20.81 -12.80
N LEU A 9 -13.53 20.09 -12.20
CA LEU A 9 -13.72 18.66 -12.48
C LEU A 9 -14.00 18.53 -13.98
N PHE A 10 -12.99 18.20 -14.75
CA PHE A 10 -13.20 17.79 -16.15
C PHE A 10 -13.74 16.38 -16.14
N LEU A 11 -15.09 16.26 -16.16
CA LEU A 11 -15.74 15.10 -16.74
C LEU A 11 -15.39 15.14 -18.24
N ILE A 12 -14.29 14.53 -18.63
CA ILE A 12 -13.98 14.30 -20.05
C ILE A 12 -14.94 13.21 -20.51
N ALA A 13 -16.10 13.62 -21.00
CA ALA A 13 -16.93 12.77 -21.85
C ALA A 13 -16.16 12.58 -23.17
N PHE A 14 -15.36 11.53 -23.27
CA PHE A 14 -14.86 11.07 -24.55
C PHE A 14 -16.05 10.63 -25.40
N VAL A 15 -16.55 11.50 -26.28
CA VAL A 15 -17.35 11.09 -27.43
C VAL A 15 -16.37 10.44 -28.40
N SER A 16 -16.05 9.18 -28.17
CA SER A 16 -15.42 8.32 -29.13
C SER A 16 -16.47 7.96 -30.19
N CYS A 17 -16.22 8.34 -31.44
CA CYS A 17 -16.88 7.72 -32.59
C CYS A 17 -16.39 6.28 -32.67
N GLY A 18 -16.89 5.41 -31.77
CA GLY A 18 -16.29 4.14 -31.41
C GLY A 18 -17.13 2.96 -31.87
N SER A 19 -16.43 1.93 -32.24
CA SER A 19 -16.97 0.58 -32.38
C SER A 19 -17.77 0.20 -31.13
N ILE A 20 -18.93 -0.40 -31.33
CA ILE A 20 -19.84 -0.86 -30.27
C ILE A 20 -19.08 -1.83 -29.33
N ASP A 21 -19.21 -1.61 -28.00
CA ASP A 21 -18.72 -2.54 -26.99
C ASP A 21 -19.45 -3.89 -27.14
N LYS A 22 -18.72 -4.95 -27.47
CA LYS A 22 -19.29 -6.29 -27.60
C LYS A 22 -19.22 -7.02 -26.28
N VAL A 23 -20.38 -7.46 -25.81
CA VAL A 23 -20.49 -8.24 -24.57
C VAL A 23 -20.37 -9.74 -24.90
N TYR A 24 -19.49 -10.42 -24.17
CA TYR A 24 -19.30 -11.87 -24.15
C TYR A 24 -19.73 -12.35 -22.77
N TYR A 25 -20.56 -13.36 -22.72
CA TYR A 25 -21.02 -13.93 -21.45
C TYR A 25 -20.10 -15.07 -21.03
N ALA A 26 -19.60 -15.05 -19.80
CA ALA A 26 -18.68 -16.06 -19.26
C ALA A 26 -19.26 -17.48 -19.39
N LYS A 27 -20.55 -17.65 -19.16
CA LYS A 27 -21.25 -18.93 -19.32
C LYS A 27 -21.19 -19.53 -20.72
N ASP A 28 -21.06 -18.72 -21.77
CA ASP A 28 -20.95 -19.21 -23.16
C ASP A 28 -19.59 -19.90 -23.41
N TYR A 29 -18.65 -19.74 -22.48
CA TYR A 29 -17.32 -20.38 -22.46
C TYR A 29 -17.21 -21.49 -21.40
N GLY A 30 -18.34 -21.91 -20.80
CA GLY A 30 -18.33 -22.92 -19.74
C GLY A 30 -17.97 -22.39 -18.35
N ILE A 31 -17.81 -21.08 -18.20
CA ILE A 31 -17.47 -20.43 -16.92
C ILE A 31 -18.78 -20.21 -16.14
N VAL A 32 -19.07 -21.11 -15.20
CA VAL A 32 -20.35 -21.17 -14.47
C VAL A 32 -20.08 -21.06 -12.96
N PRO A 33 -20.85 -20.19 -12.23
CA PRO A 33 -20.64 -20.04 -10.78
C PRO A 33 -21.17 -21.21 -9.97
N GLY A 34 -20.61 -21.42 -8.76
CA GLY A 34 -21.11 -22.33 -7.74
C GLY A 34 -20.88 -23.82 -8.01
N THR A 35 -20.03 -24.16 -8.96
CA THR A 35 -19.72 -25.56 -9.29
C THR A 35 -18.65 -26.17 -8.38
N GLY A 36 -17.78 -25.33 -7.79
CA GLY A 36 -16.56 -25.75 -7.09
C GLY A 36 -15.46 -26.28 -8.01
N GLU A 37 -15.69 -26.27 -9.33
CA GLU A 37 -14.70 -26.67 -10.34
C GLU A 37 -13.73 -25.52 -10.63
N ASP A 38 -12.52 -25.88 -11.11
CA ASP A 38 -11.50 -24.91 -11.48
C ASP A 38 -11.87 -24.18 -12.78
N MET A 39 -11.98 -22.86 -12.72
CA MET A 39 -12.33 -22.01 -13.88
C MET A 39 -11.10 -21.38 -14.55
N THR A 40 -9.89 -21.72 -14.12
CA THR A 40 -8.65 -21.08 -14.58
C THR A 40 -8.45 -21.21 -16.09
N LYS A 41 -8.65 -22.39 -16.61
CA LYS A 41 -8.44 -22.70 -18.03
C LYS A 41 -9.51 -22.06 -18.91
N GLU A 42 -10.77 -22.20 -18.55
CA GLU A 42 -11.91 -21.67 -19.28
C GLU A 42 -11.85 -20.14 -19.39
N VAL A 43 -11.46 -19.46 -18.29
CA VAL A 43 -11.27 -18.00 -18.27
C VAL A 43 -10.09 -17.62 -19.18
N ALA A 44 -8.99 -18.34 -19.16
CA ALA A 44 -7.84 -18.06 -20.02
C ALA A 44 -8.18 -18.23 -21.52
N GLU A 45 -8.92 -19.29 -21.86
CA GLU A 45 -9.39 -19.57 -23.22
C GLU A 45 -10.39 -18.49 -23.71
N ALA A 46 -11.32 -18.06 -22.86
CA ALA A 46 -12.26 -16.98 -23.17
C ALA A 46 -11.54 -15.67 -23.46
N ILE A 47 -10.59 -15.27 -22.61
CA ILE A 47 -9.78 -14.05 -22.81
C ILE A 47 -8.97 -14.12 -24.11
N ALA A 48 -8.34 -15.26 -24.40
CA ALA A 48 -7.57 -15.47 -25.62
C ALA A 48 -8.45 -15.39 -26.87
N ALA A 49 -9.61 -16.02 -26.86
CA ALA A 49 -10.57 -15.99 -27.97
C ALA A 49 -11.09 -14.55 -28.25
N ILE A 50 -11.45 -13.83 -27.18
CA ILE A 50 -11.92 -12.44 -27.30
C ILE A 50 -10.79 -11.54 -27.82
N LYS A 51 -9.55 -11.70 -27.33
CA LYS A 51 -8.38 -10.95 -27.80
C LYS A 51 -8.17 -11.15 -29.30
N ALA A 52 -8.21 -12.39 -29.75
CA ALA A 52 -8.04 -12.77 -31.16
C ALA A 52 -9.14 -12.21 -32.07
N GLU A 53 -10.40 -12.27 -31.63
CA GLU A 53 -11.54 -11.76 -32.37
C GLU A 53 -11.58 -10.24 -32.42
N ARG A 54 -11.41 -9.57 -31.28
CA ARG A 54 -11.64 -8.12 -31.16
C ARG A 54 -10.46 -7.28 -31.65
N LYS A 55 -9.23 -7.79 -31.56
CA LYS A 55 -8.00 -7.09 -32.02
C LYS A 55 -7.93 -5.64 -31.47
N GLY A 56 -8.20 -5.47 -30.17
CA GLY A 56 -8.20 -4.17 -29.49
C GLY A 56 -9.45 -3.31 -29.64
N LYS A 57 -10.52 -3.78 -30.30
CA LYS A 57 -11.83 -3.10 -30.28
C LYS A 57 -12.52 -3.35 -28.92
N PRO A 58 -13.40 -2.43 -28.46
CA PRO A 58 -14.05 -2.55 -27.17
C PRO A 58 -14.77 -3.89 -26.95
N ALA A 59 -14.53 -4.53 -25.81
CA ALA A 59 -15.11 -5.80 -25.43
C ALA A 59 -15.29 -5.91 -23.91
N THR A 60 -16.38 -6.53 -23.49
CA THR A 60 -16.67 -6.84 -22.10
C THR A 60 -16.88 -8.35 -21.94
N LEU A 61 -16.12 -8.99 -21.04
CA LEU A 61 -16.39 -10.33 -20.54
C LEU A 61 -17.24 -10.19 -19.27
N LEU A 62 -18.50 -10.62 -19.33
CA LEU A 62 -19.50 -10.47 -18.29
C LEU A 62 -19.70 -11.79 -17.54
N PHE A 63 -19.41 -11.75 -16.24
CA PHE A 63 -19.66 -12.84 -15.29
C PHE A 63 -21.04 -12.67 -14.64
N GLU A 64 -21.73 -13.76 -14.41
CA GLU A 64 -22.91 -13.78 -13.54
C GLU A 64 -22.48 -13.66 -12.06
N GLY A 65 -23.40 -13.31 -11.17
CA GLY A 65 -23.13 -13.34 -9.73
C GLY A 65 -22.99 -14.78 -9.22
N GLY A 66 -22.09 -14.99 -8.29
CA GLY A 66 -21.79 -16.28 -7.66
C GLY A 66 -20.30 -16.51 -7.47
N GLU A 67 -19.95 -17.67 -6.93
CA GLU A 67 -18.58 -18.05 -6.61
C GLU A 67 -17.93 -18.78 -7.78
N TYR A 68 -16.70 -18.40 -8.11
CA TYR A 68 -15.86 -19.03 -9.12
C TYR A 68 -14.55 -19.45 -8.46
N ASP A 69 -14.25 -20.73 -8.49
CA ASP A 69 -13.08 -21.31 -7.85
C ASP A 69 -11.90 -21.39 -8.82
N PHE A 70 -10.70 -21.08 -8.32
CA PHE A 70 -9.43 -21.14 -9.05
C PHE A 70 -8.43 -21.96 -8.25
N TYR A 71 -7.70 -22.86 -8.93
CA TYR A 71 -6.79 -23.79 -8.28
C TYR A 71 -5.35 -23.63 -8.80
N PRO A 72 -4.33 -23.80 -7.93
CA PRO A 72 -2.93 -23.62 -8.32
C PRO A 72 -2.46 -24.59 -9.41
N ASP A 73 -3.04 -25.79 -9.49
CA ASP A 73 -2.61 -26.83 -10.43
C ASP A 73 -2.83 -26.45 -11.90
N SER A 74 -3.81 -25.62 -12.17
CA SER A 74 -4.14 -25.10 -13.51
C SER A 74 -3.70 -23.66 -13.73
N ALA A 75 -2.99 -23.06 -12.78
CA ALA A 75 -2.60 -21.65 -12.83
C ALA A 75 -1.73 -21.33 -14.06
N ASN A 76 -1.95 -20.15 -14.63
CA ASN A 76 -1.09 -19.60 -15.66
C ASN A 76 0.28 -19.25 -15.06
N VAL A 77 1.33 -19.92 -15.48
CA VAL A 77 2.68 -19.71 -14.96
C VAL A 77 3.32 -18.49 -15.61
N ARG A 78 3.82 -17.56 -14.79
CA ARG A 78 4.49 -16.32 -15.24
C ARG A 78 5.69 -15.99 -14.36
N GLU A 79 6.72 -15.41 -14.94
CA GLU A 79 7.80 -14.76 -14.20
C GLU A 79 7.45 -13.30 -13.98
N PHE A 80 7.16 -12.91 -12.72
CA PHE A 80 6.86 -11.54 -12.35
C PHE A 80 7.74 -11.08 -11.21
N TYR A 81 8.50 -10.03 -11.45
CA TYR A 81 9.24 -9.31 -10.42
C TYR A 81 8.33 -8.16 -9.93
N ILE A 82 7.79 -8.33 -8.73
CA ILE A 82 6.75 -7.46 -8.17
C ILE A 82 7.37 -6.61 -7.06
N SER A 83 7.27 -5.29 -7.17
CA SER A 83 7.77 -4.37 -6.14
C SER A 83 7.17 -4.69 -4.78
N ASN A 84 7.99 -4.58 -3.73
CA ASN A 84 7.60 -4.78 -2.32
C ASN A 84 7.00 -6.17 -2.01
N HIS A 85 7.28 -7.16 -2.86
CA HIS A 85 6.89 -8.57 -2.67
C HIS A 85 8.09 -9.50 -2.72
N ASP A 86 7.88 -10.75 -2.27
CA ASP A 86 8.88 -11.80 -2.39
C ASP A 86 9.14 -12.13 -3.86
N GLN A 87 10.40 -12.19 -4.25
CA GLN A 87 10.80 -12.40 -5.65
C GLN A 87 10.87 -13.89 -6.04
N ASN A 88 10.06 -14.73 -5.40
CA ASN A 88 9.94 -16.14 -5.73
C ASN A 88 9.25 -16.31 -7.09
N ASN A 89 9.96 -16.80 -8.09
CA ASN A 89 9.47 -17.08 -9.43
C ASN A 89 9.64 -18.57 -9.78
N PRO A 90 8.82 -19.12 -10.68
CA PRO A 90 7.65 -18.48 -11.30
C PRO A 90 6.46 -18.37 -10.35
N LYS A 91 5.49 -17.50 -10.70
CA LYS A 91 4.22 -17.32 -9.98
C LYS A 91 3.07 -18.00 -10.73
N GLY A 92 2.19 -18.70 -10.03
CA GLY A 92 0.91 -19.16 -10.56
C GLY A 92 -0.11 -18.01 -10.53
N VAL A 93 -0.84 -17.82 -11.61
CA VAL A 93 -1.81 -16.72 -11.80
C VAL A 93 -3.16 -17.28 -12.24
N ALA A 94 -4.24 -16.88 -11.59
CA ALA A 94 -5.58 -17.35 -11.96
C ALA A 94 -6.08 -16.67 -13.25
N ILE A 95 -6.11 -15.34 -13.28
CA ILE A 95 -6.62 -14.56 -14.41
C ILE A 95 -5.50 -13.65 -14.94
N VAL A 96 -5.13 -13.81 -16.20
CA VAL A 96 -4.09 -13.01 -16.86
C VAL A 96 -4.69 -12.18 -17.99
N LEU A 97 -4.60 -10.84 -17.87
CA LEU A 97 -4.81 -9.89 -18.95
C LEU A 97 -3.45 -9.41 -19.43
N GLU A 98 -3.01 -9.84 -20.59
CA GLU A 98 -1.70 -9.48 -21.13
C GLU A 98 -1.84 -8.86 -22.53
N GLY A 99 -1.36 -7.61 -22.70
CA GLY A 99 -1.44 -6.86 -23.96
C GLY A 99 -2.88 -6.63 -24.43
N MET A 100 -3.84 -6.54 -23.51
CA MET A 100 -5.24 -6.26 -23.82
C MET A 100 -5.46 -4.77 -24.03
N LYS A 101 -6.36 -4.43 -24.96
CA LYS A 101 -6.78 -3.05 -25.22
C LYS A 101 -8.30 -2.93 -25.20
N ASN A 102 -8.79 -1.85 -24.58
CA ASN A 102 -10.23 -1.53 -24.51
C ASN A 102 -11.07 -2.71 -24.00
N PHE A 103 -10.57 -3.40 -22.99
CA PHE A 103 -11.19 -4.61 -22.46
C PHE A 103 -11.70 -4.43 -21.04
N ARG A 104 -12.86 -5.02 -20.76
CA ARG A 104 -13.45 -5.01 -19.42
C ARG A 104 -13.76 -6.42 -18.96
N ILE A 105 -13.35 -6.77 -17.74
CA ILE A 105 -14.00 -7.82 -16.95
C ILE A 105 -15.06 -7.15 -16.09
N LYS A 106 -16.29 -7.64 -16.16
CA LYS A 106 -17.40 -7.14 -15.37
C LYS A 106 -18.11 -8.28 -14.65
N GLY A 107 -18.23 -8.15 -13.34
CA GLY A 107 -19.03 -9.05 -12.51
C GLY A 107 -20.48 -8.62 -12.36
N GLY A 108 -21.23 -9.40 -11.61
CA GLY A 108 -22.58 -9.10 -11.18
C GLY A 108 -22.64 -7.90 -10.24
N ASP A 109 -23.84 -7.41 -9.99
CA ASP A 109 -24.08 -6.24 -9.15
C ASP A 109 -24.09 -6.63 -7.67
N TYR A 110 -22.93 -6.47 -6.98
CA TYR A 110 -22.81 -6.82 -5.58
C TYR A 110 -23.65 -5.92 -4.66
N LEU A 111 -23.96 -4.68 -5.08
CA LEU A 111 -24.85 -3.79 -4.33
C LEU A 111 -26.28 -4.34 -4.27
N LYS A 112 -26.64 -5.22 -5.20
CA LYS A 112 -27.92 -5.95 -5.23
C LYS A 112 -27.82 -7.39 -4.73
N GLY A 113 -26.75 -7.72 -4.01
CA GLY A 113 -26.53 -9.08 -3.49
C GLY A 113 -26.20 -10.11 -4.57
N LYS A 114 -25.67 -9.68 -5.72
CA LYS A 114 -25.28 -10.53 -6.85
C LYS A 114 -23.77 -10.40 -7.12
N ALA A 115 -22.97 -10.50 -6.07
CA ALA A 115 -21.51 -10.43 -6.20
C ALA A 115 -20.97 -11.55 -7.10
N THR A 116 -19.94 -11.22 -7.89
CA THR A 116 -19.09 -12.20 -8.55
C THR A 116 -17.86 -12.35 -7.70
N GLU A 117 -17.64 -13.53 -7.11
CA GLU A 117 -16.55 -13.81 -6.21
C GLU A 117 -15.52 -14.73 -6.86
N PHE A 118 -14.28 -14.29 -6.96
CA PHE A 118 -13.14 -15.09 -7.41
C PHE A 118 -12.42 -15.62 -6.18
N LEU A 119 -12.45 -16.94 -5.99
CA LEU A 119 -12.00 -17.63 -4.80
C LEU A 119 -10.77 -18.46 -5.09
N MET A 120 -9.66 -18.13 -4.45
CA MET A 120 -8.40 -18.85 -4.61
C MET A 120 -8.37 -20.07 -3.69
N ASN A 121 -8.18 -21.26 -4.24
CA ASN A 121 -8.07 -22.52 -3.51
C ASN A 121 -6.61 -22.90 -3.22
N GLY A 122 -5.78 -21.92 -2.93
CA GLY A 122 -4.36 -22.06 -2.62
C GLY A 122 -3.59 -20.78 -2.92
N ARG A 123 -2.26 -20.83 -2.72
CA ARG A 123 -1.38 -19.71 -3.02
C ARG A 123 -1.26 -19.50 -4.52
N MET A 124 -1.76 -18.37 -5.00
CA MET A 124 -1.66 -17.91 -6.37
C MET A 124 -1.98 -16.43 -6.47
N LEU A 125 -1.53 -15.77 -7.53
CA LEU A 125 -1.90 -14.38 -7.85
C LEU A 125 -3.30 -14.38 -8.49
N PRO A 126 -4.32 -13.75 -7.87
CA PRO A 126 -5.67 -13.81 -8.42
C PRO A 126 -5.79 -13.16 -9.80
N ILE A 127 -5.32 -11.91 -9.97
CA ILE A 127 -5.46 -11.19 -11.23
C ILE A 127 -4.15 -10.47 -11.58
N ALA A 128 -3.66 -10.69 -12.80
CA ALA A 128 -2.56 -9.90 -13.37
C ALA A 128 -3.03 -9.15 -14.62
N MET A 129 -2.77 -7.85 -14.68
CA MET A 129 -2.95 -6.99 -15.84
C MET A 129 -1.57 -6.48 -16.26
N VAL A 130 -1.09 -6.89 -17.42
CA VAL A 130 0.26 -6.60 -17.90
C VAL A 130 0.23 -6.06 -19.32
N ASP A 131 0.93 -4.96 -19.60
CA ASP A 131 0.98 -4.30 -20.90
C ASP A 131 -0.41 -3.98 -21.47
N CYS A 132 -1.37 -3.61 -20.62
CA CYS A 132 -2.75 -3.33 -21.01
C CYS A 132 -2.99 -1.82 -21.23
N GLU A 133 -3.93 -1.49 -22.12
CA GLU A 133 -4.32 -0.10 -22.42
C GLU A 133 -5.86 0.06 -22.37
N ASN A 134 -6.33 1.05 -21.61
CA ASN A 134 -7.78 1.33 -21.42
C ASN A 134 -8.56 0.07 -20.99
N CYS A 135 -8.03 -0.63 -19.98
CA CYS A 135 -8.67 -1.84 -19.45
C CYS A 135 -9.35 -1.59 -18.11
N LYS A 136 -10.43 -2.35 -17.84
CA LYS A 136 -11.27 -2.15 -16.65
C LYS A 136 -11.55 -3.48 -15.95
N LEU A 137 -11.50 -3.44 -14.62
CA LEU A 137 -12.04 -4.49 -13.76
C LEU A 137 -13.19 -3.88 -12.95
N GLN A 138 -14.37 -4.47 -13.01
CA GLN A 138 -15.57 -3.90 -12.42
C GLN A 138 -16.42 -4.93 -11.70
N SER A 139 -16.90 -4.60 -10.50
CA SER A 139 -17.88 -5.38 -9.72
C SER A 139 -17.43 -6.82 -9.43
N VAL A 140 -16.20 -7.02 -8.98
CA VAL A 140 -15.67 -8.32 -8.57
C VAL A 140 -15.17 -8.31 -7.14
N VAL A 141 -15.29 -9.46 -6.50
CA VAL A 141 -14.78 -9.74 -5.15
C VAL A 141 -13.65 -10.75 -5.27
N ILE A 142 -12.59 -10.56 -4.49
CA ILE A 142 -11.42 -11.45 -4.43
C ILE A 142 -11.25 -11.95 -3.00
N ASP A 143 -11.10 -13.26 -2.84
CA ASP A 143 -10.83 -13.89 -1.54
C ASP A 143 -10.05 -15.20 -1.70
N SER A 144 -9.66 -15.81 -0.59
CA SER A 144 -9.07 -17.13 -0.51
C SER A 144 -9.90 -18.05 0.39
N ARG A 145 -10.09 -19.31 -0.02
CA ARG A 145 -10.72 -20.34 0.81
C ARG A 145 -9.90 -20.67 2.07
N ALA A 146 -8.60 -20.49 2.03
CA ALA A 146 -7.69 -20.69 3.15
C ALA A 146 -6.69 -19.53 3.22
N PRO A 147 -7.04 -18.44 3.90
CA PRO A 147 -6.11 -17.33 4.12
C PRO A 147 -4.86 -17.77 4.90
N GLN A 148 -3.70 -17.26 4.52
CA GLN A 148 -2.44 -17.50 5.23
C GLN A 148 -2.41 -16.85 6.63
N ILE A 149 -3.11 -15.73 6.79
CA ILE A 149 -3.32 -15.12 8.10
C ILE A 149 -4.32 -16.00 8.85
N SER A 150 -3.85 -16.61 9.93
CA SER A 150 -4.69 -17.34 10.87
C SER A 150 -5.21 -16.41 11.95
N GLN A 151 -6.30 -16.79 12.60
CA GLN A 151 -6.91 -15.98 13.64
C GLN A 151 -7.25 -16.82 14.86
N VAL A 152 -7.01 -16.25 16.04
CA VAL A 152 -7.33 -16.89 17.31
C VAL A 152 -8.06 -15.91 18.22
N GLU A 153 -8.93 -16.45 19.07
CA GLU A 153 -9.55 -15.76 20.20
C GLU A 153 -8.87 -16.19 21.50
N ILE A 154 -8.45 -15.24 22.30
CA ILE A 154 -7.88 -15.50 23.62
C ILE A 154 -9.02 -15.88 24.59
N LEU A 155 -8.93 -17.08 25.15
CA LEU A 155 -9.90 -17.57 26.13
C LEU A 155 -9.45 -17.32 27.57
N GLU A 156 -8.16 -17.55 27.83
CA GLU A 156 -7.56 -17.40 29.16
C GLU A 156 -6.13 -16.86 29.02
N ASN A 157 -5.69 -16.05 29.99
CA ASN A 157 -4.31 -15.59 30.07
C ASN A 157 -3.81 -15.67 31.52
N ASP A 158 -3.01 -16.69 31.79
CA ASP A 158 -2.26 -16.84 33.04
C ASP A 158 -0.92 -16.09 32.91
N VAL A 159 -0.97 -14.81 33.27
CA VAL A 159 0.18 -13.90 33.14
C VAL A 159 1.35 -14.32 34.04
N GLU A 160 1.08 -14.92 35.22
CA GLU A 160 2.11 -15.34 36.17
C GLU A 160 2.94 -16.49 35.59
N ASN A 161 2.28 -17.50 35.04
CA ASN A 161 2.93 -18.66 34.44
C ASN A 161 3.34 -18.45 32.97
N GLY A 162 2.85 -17.37 32.32
CA GLY A 162 3.11 -17.07 30.91
C GLY A 162 2.44 -18.10 29.98
N ILE A 163 1.21 -18.47 30.30
CA ILE A 163 0.42 -19.43 29.54
C ILE A 163 -0.85 -18.75 29.04
N ILE A 164 -1.10 -18.87 27.75
CA ILE A 164 -2.34 -18.42 27.12
C ILE A 164 -3.06 -19.62 26.51
N THR A 165 -4.38 -19.70 26.78
CA THR A 165 -5.29 -20.62 26.12
C THR A 165 -6.08 -19.84 25.07
N TYR A 166 -6.07 -20.31 23.82
CA TYR A 166 -6.74 -19.65 22.70
C TYR A 166 -7.50 -20.62 21.81
N ARG A 167 -8.51 -20.14 21.12
CA ARG A 167 -9.30 -20.89 20.14
C ARG A 167 -8.97 -20.44 18.73
N LEU A 168 -8.65 -21.39 17.84
CA LEU A 168 -8.47 -21.15 16.41
C LEU A 168 -9.82 -20.89 15.71
N ALA A 169 -9.85 -19.88 14.83
CA ALA A 169 -11.04 -19.57 14.03
C ALA A 169 -11.45 -20.77 13.13
N PRO A 170 -12.77 -20.97 12.87
CA PRO A 170 -13.26 -22.18 12.17
C PRO A 170 -12.64 -22.43 10.79
N TYR A 171 -12.29 -21.38 10.06
CA TYR A 171 -11.71 -21.48 8.71
C TYR A 171 -10.21 -21.79 8.68
N VAL A 172 -9.50 -21.76 9.83
CA VAL A 172 -8.06 -22.03 9.90
C VAL A 172 -7.80 -23.54 9.86
N ASN A 173 -7.07 -24.00 8.87
CA ASN A 173 -6.53 -25.36 8.88
C ASN A 173 -5.21 -25.39 9.65
N TYR A 174 -5.06 -26.34 10.56
CA TYR A 174 -3.87 -26.44 11.41
C TYR A 174 -3.50 -27.90 11.72
N LYS A 175 -2.26 -28.06 12.13
CA LYS A 175 -1.73 -29.31 12.73
C LYS A 175 -0.70 -28.93 13.79
N ILE A 176 -0.47 -29.81 14.75
CA ILE A 176 0.62 -29.67 15.71
C ILE A 176 1.72 -30.63 15.31
N VAL A 177 2.92 -30.14 15.05
CA VAL A 177 4.10 -30.90 14.66
C VAL A 177 5.24 -30.58 15.62
N ASP A 178 5.71 -31.55 16.37
CA ASP A 178 6.79 -31.41 17.36
C ASP A 178 6.57 -30.21 18.32
N GLY A 179 5.34 -30.09 18.84
CA GLY A 179 4.95 -28.99 19.74
C GLY A 179 4.89 -27.61 19.08
N ARG A 180 4.76 -27.54 17.76
CA ARG A 180 4.57 -26.29 17.00
C ARG A 180 3.22 -26.25 16.33
N LEU A 181 2.55 -25.12 16.41
CA LEU A 181 1.35 -24.84 15.62
C LEU A 181 1.77 -24.55 14.17
N VAL A 182 1.32 -25.36 13.25
CA VAL A 182 1.50 -25.19 11.81
C VAL A 182 0.14 -24.96 11.18
N THR A 183 -0.04 -23.86 10.45
CA THR A 183 -1.24 -23.57 9.65
C THR A 183 -0.95 -23.88 8.18
N TYR A 184 -1.95 -24.31 7.41
CA TYR A 184 -1.74 -24.75 6.04
C TYR A 184 -2.95 -24.52 5.12
N GLY A 185 -2.67 -24.45 3.83
CA GLY A 185 -3.62 -24.51 2.72
C GLY A 185 -3.17 -25.51 1.66
N THR A 186 -3.75 -25.48 0.47
CA THR A 186 -3.53 -26.46 -0.59
C THR A 186 -2.05 -26.62 -0.97
N ASN A 187 -1.31 -25.52 -1.15
CA ASN A 187 0.10 -25.56 -1.59
C ASN A 187 1.00 -24.69 -0.72
N TRP A 188 0.63 -24.48 0.54
CA TRP A 188 1.43 -23.75 1.51
C TRP A 188 1.23 -24.29 2.93
N GLU A 189 2.27 -24.14 3.74
CA GLU A 189 2.19 -24.30 5.20
C GLU A 189 3.17 -23.33 5.86
N MET A 190 2.86 -22.90 7.08
CA MET A 190 3.73 -22.04 7.87
C MET A 190 3.47 -22.16 9.37
N THR A 191 4.45 -21.78 10.17
CA THR A 191 4.27 -21.44 11.59
C THR A 191 4.17 -19.93 11.69
N PRO A 192 3.07 -19.36 12.19
CA PRO A 192 2.97 -17.92 12.40
C PRO A 192 4.05 -17.42 13.37
N VAL A 193 4.60 -16.24 13.12
CA VAL A 193 5.71 -15.68 13.91
C VAL A 193 5.37 -14.34 14.56
N ALA A 194 4.35 -13.65 14.07
CA ALA A 194 3.90 -12.38 14.57
C ALA A 194 2.37 -12.28 14.55
N GLY A 195 1.81 -11.33 15.27
CA GLY A 195 0.38 -11.10 15.32
C GLY A 195 0.02 -9.64 15.52
N ILE A 196 -1.21 -9.33 15.15
CA ILE A 196 -1.89 -8.07 15.43
C ILE A 196 -3.10 -8.38 16.29
N ALA A 197 -3.19 -7.69 17.44
CA ALA A 197 -4.26 -7.90 18.39
C ALA A 197 -5.40 -6.90 18.19
N PHE A 198 -6.62 -7.41 18.15
CA PHE A 198 -7.86 -6.64 18.04
C PHE A 198 -8.71 -6.84 19.30
N ASP A 199 -9.32 -5.79 19.79
CA ASP A 199 -10.37 -5.87 20.82
C ASP A 199 -11.63 -6.49 20.19
N GLY A 200 -12.07 -7.62 20.71
CA GLY A 200 -13.20 -8.37 20.15
C GLY A 200 -14.54 -7.66 20.24
N ASN A 201 -14.68 -6.63 21.09
CA ASN A 201 -15.92 -5.88 21.25
C ASN A 201 -16.00 -4.69 20.28
N THR A 202 -14.88 -3.98 20.08
CA THR A 202 -14.83 -2.76 19.26
C THR A 202 -14.31 -2.99 17.85
N GLY A 203 -13.54 -4.06 17.63
CA GLY A 203 -12.85 -4.33 16.38
C GLY A 203 -11.61 -3.45 16.14
N HIS A 204 -11.29 -2.55 17.09
CA HIS A 204 -10.08 -1.73 17.00
C HIS A 204 -8.83 -2.53 17.42
N LEU A 205 -7.65 -2.10 16.98
CA LEU A 205 -6.41 -2.68 17.47
C LEU A 205 -6.30 -2.45 18.98
N VAL A 206 -5.83 -3.45 19.72
CA VAL A 206 -5.62 -3.33 21.16
C VAL A 206 -4.65 -2.18 21.44
N TYR A 207 -5.09 -1.24 22.28
CA TYR A 207 -4.38 -0.01 22.58
C TYR A 207 -2.96 -0.25 23.09
N ARG A 208 -2.00 0.54 22.61
CA ARG A 208 -0.57 0.48 22.97
C ARG A 208 0.10 -0.85 22.65
N THR A 209 -0.37 -1.56 21.65
CA THR A 209 0.34 -2.73 21.11
C THR A 209 1.26 -2.34 19.95
N SER A 210 2.03 -3.29 19.49
CA SER A 210 2.82 -3.28 18.26
C SER A 210 2.66 -4.65 17.60
N ASP A 211 3.53 -5.04 16.68
CA ASP A 211 3.62 -6.45 16.30
C ASP A 211 3.95 -7.27 17.54
N ILE A 212 3.15 -8.28 17.82
CA ILE A 212 3.33 -9.15 18.98
C ILE A 212 3.90 -10.50 18.53
N GLY A 213 4.81 -11.06 19.34
CA GLY A 213 5.20 -12.46 19.19
C GLY A 213 4.02 -13.36 19.53
N VAL A 214 3.85 -14.44 18.80
CA VAL A 214 2.72 -15.36 18.98
C VAL A 214 3.14 -16.69 19.56
N GLY A 215 2.30 -17.26 20.41
CA GLY A 215 2.52 -18.54 21.08
C GLY A 215 2.24 -19.72 20.15
N THR A 216 3.16 -19.99 19.25
CA THR A 216 3.07 -21.11 18.28
C THR A 216 4.06 -22.24 18.56
N TYR A 217 4.85 -22.13 19.63
CA TYR A 217 5.79 -23.14 20.09
C TYR A 217 5.44 -23.61 21.52
N GLY A 218 5.73 -24.86 21.83
CA GLY A 218 5.36 -25.47 23.10
C GLY A 218 3.84 -25.49 23.27
N VAL A 219 3.13 -25.85 22.21
CA VAL A 219 1.67 -25.86 22.17
C VAL A 219 1.11 -27.25 22.43
N GLU A 220 -0.05 -27.29 23.09
CA GLU A 220 -0.86 -28.49 23.35
C GLU A 220 -2.32 -28.21 22.99
N GLU A 221 -2.94 -29.10 22.23
CA GLU A 221 -4.38 -29.07 21.98
C GLU A 221 -5.11 -29.68 23.18
N VAL A 222 -5.87 -28.88 23.90
CA VAL A 222 -6.60 -29.29 25.10
C VAL A 222 -8.06 -29.65 24.80
N GLU A 223 -8.63 -29.08 23.76
CA GLU A 223 -9.92 -29.38 23.16
C GLU A 223 -9.81 -29.17 21.65
N ASN A 224 -10.77 -29.67 20.88
CA ASN A 224 -10.82 -29.41 19.43
C ASN A 224 -10.73 -27.90 19.16
N ARG A 225 -9.67 -27.48 18.44
CA ARG A 225 -9.33 -26.09 18.10
C ARG A 225 -8.95 -25.20 19.29
N VAL A 226 -8.83 -25.72 20.50
CA VAL A 226 -8.41 -24.98 21.71
C VAL A 226 -6.98 -25.37 22.06
N ILE A 227 -6.10 -24.41 21.98
CA ILE A 227 -4.66 -24.58 22.15
C ILE A 227 -4.20 -23.89 23.43
N ARG A 228 -3.44 -24.59 24.24
CA ARG A 228 -2.65 -24.04 25.33
C ARG A 228 -1.22 -23.84 24.87
N ALA A 229 -0.68 -22.63 25.04
CA ALA A 229 0.65 -22.26 24.56
C ALA A 229 1.48 -21.55 25.63
N SER A 230 2.79 -21.74 25.59
CA SER A 230 3.73 -20.88 26.28
C SER A 230 3.78 -19.52 25.56
N TRP A 231 3.02 -18.55 26.06
CA TRP A 231 2.87 -17.24 25.45
C TRP A 231 2.67 -16.17 26.53
N ARG A 232 3.60 -15.24 26.62
CA ARG A 232 3.58 -14.21 27.67
C ARG A 232 3.33 -12.84 27.06
N ASP A 233 2.12 -12.36 27.18
CA ASP A 233 1.73 -10.97 26.87
C ASP A 233 0.53 -10.56 27.73
N SER A 234 0.76 -9.71 28.74
CA SER A 234 -0.28 -9.27 29.68
C SER A 234 -1.36 -8.41 29.05
N ARG A 235 -1.19 -7.94 27.83
CA ARG A 235 -2.17 -7.10 27.12
C ARG A 235 -3.28 -7.92 26.45
N LEU A 236 -3.06 -9.22 26.25
CA LEU A 236 -3.99 -10.13 25.59
C LEU A 236 -5.04 -10.63 26.60
N LEU A 237 -6.08 -9.86 26.80
CA LEU A 237 -7.18 -10.23 27.68
C LEU A 237 -8.11 -11.25 27.01
N PRO A 238 -8.88 -12.05 27.78
CA PRO A 238 -9.96 -12.87 27.24
C PRO A 238 -10.91 -12.06 26.34
N GLY A 239 -11.26 -12.60 25.18
CA GLY A 239 -12.02 -11.92 24.13
C GLY A 239 -11.17 -11.10 23.15
N THR A 240 -9.86 -10.95 23.39
CA THR A 240 -8.95 -10.39 22.38
C THR A 240 -8.83 -11.36 21.20
N VAL A 241 -8.91 -10.82 19.99
CA VAL A 241 -8.70 -11.55 18.73
C VAL A 241 -7.33 -11.24 18.20
N VAL A 242 -6.53 -12.27 17.90
CA VAL A 242 -5.18 -12.10 17.34
C VAL A 242 -5.13 -12.66 15.94
N ALA A 243 -4.89 -11.80 14.95
CA ALA A 243 -4.56 -12.20 13.59
C ALA A 243 -3.07 -12.52 13.52
N MET A 244 -2.73 -13.79 13.30
CA MET A 244 -1.36 -14.31 13.30
C MET A 244 -0.84 -14.48 11.88
N ARG A 245 0.39 -14.03 11.62
CA ARG A 245 0.97 -13.96 10.28
C ARG A 245 2.44 -14.36 10.21
N SER A 246 2.92 -14.54 8.98
CA SER A 246 4.34 -14.44 8.63
C SER A 246 4.63 -13.05 8.05
N TYR A 247 5.90 -12.81 7.66
CA TYR A 247 6.27 -11.59 6.93
C TYR A 247 6.40 -11.82 5.41
N HIS A 248 6.05 -13.01 4.92
CA HIS A 248 6.07 -13.32 3.50
C HIS A 248 4.94 -12.61 2.76
N ARG A 249 5.28 -12.08 1.58
CA ARG A 249 4.36 -11.36 0.67
C ARG A 249 4.51 -11.96 -0.74
N PRO A 250 4.05 -13.19 -0.98
CA PRO A 250 4.30 -13.88 -2.26
C PRO A 250 3.62 -13.21 -3.45
N THR A 251 2.37 -12.75 -3.30
CA THR A 251 1.60 -12.13 -4.40
C THR A 251 0.59 -11.12 -3.87
N PRO A 252 0.30 -10.04 -4.62
CA PRO A 252 -0.86 -9.18 -4.35
C PRO A 252 -2.18 -9.85 -4.78
N GLY A 253 -3.32 -9.25 -4.42
CA GLY A 253 -4.64 -9.63 -4.93
C GLY A 253 -4.83 -9.24 -6.41
N ILE A 254 -4.39 -8.04 -6.77
CA ILE A 254 -4.37 -7.55 -8.15
C ILE A 254 -2.98 -7.00 -8.45
N PHE A 255 -2.39 -7.44 -9.55
CA PHE A 255 -1.13 -6.93 -10.07
C PHE A 255 -1.35 -6.18 -11.37
N VAL A 256 -0.93 -4.91 -11.42
CA VAL A 256 -1.02 -4.05 -12.60
C VAL A 256 0.40 -3.60 -12.98
N SER A 257 0.87 -3.96 -14.16
CA SER A 257 2.24 -3.64 -14.59
C SER A 257 2.27 -3.19 -16.03
N LYS A 258 2.99 -2.09 -16.30
CA LYS A 258 3.15 -1.50 -17.65
C LYS A 258 1.81 -1.21 -18.35
N CYS A 259 0.79 -0.90 -17.56
CA CYS A 259 -0.55 -0.58 -18.06
C CYS A 259 -0.75 0.93 -18.20
N LYS A 260 -1.70 1.29 -19.07
CA LYS A 260 -2.10 2.68 -19.27
C LYS A 260 -3.63 2.79 -19.21
N ASP A 261 -4.11 3.85 -18.53
CA ASP A 261 -5.53 4.16 -18.42
C ASP A 261 -6.34 2.98 -17.83
N THR A 262 -5.90 2.48 -16.66
CA THR A 262 -6.54 1.35 -15.97
C THR A 262 -7.58 1.85 -14.98
N GLN A 263 -8.77 1.26 -15.01
CA GLN A 263 -9.85 1.57 -14.08
C GLN A 263 -10.29 0.34 -13.29
N LEU A 264 -10.28 0.45 -11.95
CA LEU A 264 -10.74 -0.56 -11.01
C LEU A 264 -11.93 0.02 -10.25
N SER A 265 -13.14 -0.48 -10.50
CA SER A 265 -14.35 0.10 -9.90
C SER A 265 -15.26 -0.95 -9.27
N TYR A 266 -15.80 -0.63 -8.09
CA TYR A 266 -16.64 -1.56 -7.33
C TYR A 266 -15.94 -2.90 -7.08
N ILE A 267 -14.68 -2.82 -6.65
CA ILE A 267 -13.86 -3.98 -6.30
C ILE A 267 -13.93 -4.20 -4.79
N LYS A 268 -13.92 -5.45 -4.37
CA LYS A 268 -13.75 -5.82 -2.97
C LYS A 268 -12.69 -6.90 -2.85
N VAL A 269 -11.69 -6.65 -2.02
CA VAL A 269 -10.66 -7.61 -1.66
C VAL A 269 -10.84 -7.97 -0.19
N TYR A 270 -11.23 -9.20 0.09
CA TYR A 270 -11.34 -9.72 1.44
C TYR A 270 -10.00 -10.25 1.96
N TYR A 271 -9.16 -10.74 1.04
CA TYR A 271 -7.84 -11.25 1.40
C TYR A 271 -6.87 -11.21 0.22
N ALA A 272 -5.60 -10.94 0.55
CA ALA A 272 -4.45 -11.12 -0.35
C ALA A 272 -3.19 -11.46 0.46
N GLU A 273 -2.32 -12.31 -0.11
CA GLU A 273 -1.06 -12.73 0.53
C GLU A 273 0.06 -11.67 0.46
N GLY A 274 -0.23 -10.51 -0.05
CA GLY A 274 0.60 -9.30 -0.10
C GLY A 274 -0.29 -8.08 0.00
N MET A 275 -0.14 -7.14 -0.92
CA MET A 275 -1.02 -5.98 -1.07
C MET A 275 -2.36 -6.38 -1.70
N GLY A 276 -3.43 -5.65 -1.41
CA GLY A 276 -4.71 -5.85 -2.12
C GLY A 276 -4.60 -5.51 -3.61
N LEU A 277 -3.94 -4.38 -3.91
CA LEU A 277 -3.52 -3.98 -5.24
C LEU A 277 -2.05 -3.58 -5.20
N LEU A 278 -1.24 -4.10 -6.13
CA LEU A 278 0.05 -3.50 -6.47
C LEU A 278 0.06 -3.08 -7.93
N ALA A 279 0.30 -1.80 -8.18
CA ALA A 279 0.54 -1.26 -9.51
C ALA A 279 1.98 -0.77 -9.62
N GLN A 280 2.67 -1.17 -10.70
CA GLN A 280 4.02 -0.70 -10.98
C GLN A 280 4.19 -0.31 -12.45
N ASN A 281 5.05 0.68 -12.69
CA ASN A 281 5.39 1.14 -14.03
C ASN A 281 4.16 1.37 -14.93
N SER A 282 3.10 1.93 -14.36
CA SER A 282 1.82 2.13 -15.03
C SER A 282 1.42 3.61 -15.05
N GLU A 283 0.60 4.00 -16.01
CA GLU A 283 0.20 5.38 -16.24
C GLU A 283 -1.31 5.52 -16.11
N ASN A 284 -1.77 6.50 -15.34
CA ASN A 284 -3.18 6.84 -15.11
C ASN A 284 -3.99 5.66 -14.54
N LEU A 285 -4.12 5.63 -13.24
CA LEU A 285 -4.85 4.59 -12.51
C LEU A 285 -6.01 5.22 -11.75
N SER A 286 -7.21 4.67 -11.92
CA SER A 286 -8.40 5.14 -11.22
C SER A 286 -9.05 4.03 -10.43
N LEU A 287 -9.20 4.26 -9.12
CA LEU A 287 -9.90 3.40 -8.18
C LEU A 287 -11.16 4.11 -7.70
N GLU A 288 -12.29 3.50 -7.92
CA GLU A 288 -13.60 4.02 -7.52
C GLU A 288 -14.38 2.95 -6.77
N TYR A 289 -14.74 3.17 -5.49
CA TYR A 289 -15.28 2.14 -4.62
C TYR A 289 -14.41 0.87 -4.58
N PHE A 290 -13.11 1.06 -4.48
CA PHE A 290 -12.15 -0.02 -4.29
C PHE A 290 -12.02 -0.29 -2.79
N ASN A 291 -12.53 -1.45 -2.35
CA ASN A 291 -12.62 -1.78 -0.93
C ASN A 291 -11.66 -2.93 -0.58
N VAL A 292 -10.89 -2.74 0.49
CA VAL A 292 -10.08 -3.81 1.11
C VAL A 292 -10.56 -3.93 2.54
N VAL A 293 -11.26 -5.02 2.85
CA VAL A 293 -12.01 -5.14 4.11
C VAL A 293 -11.99 -6.58 4.62
N PRO A 294 -12.10 -6.80 5.93
CA PRO A 294 -12.29 -8.12 6.49
C PRO A 294 -13.58 -8.80 5.97
N ARG A 295 -13.58 -10.13 5.86
CA ARG A 295 -14.80 -10.91 5.60
C ARG A 295 -15.55 -11.11 6.92
N GLU A 296 -16.36 -10.14 7.29
CA GLU A 296 -17.10 -10.12 8.56
C GLU A 296 -18.05 -11.32 8.72
N SER A 297 -18.62 -11.81 7.61
CA SER A 297 -19.48 -13.01 7.62
C SER A 297 -18.77 -14.27 8.10
N GLU A 298 -17.44 -14.29 8.08
CA GLU A 298 -16.60 -15.37 8.62
C GLU A 298 -15.94 -14.98 9.96
N GLY A 299 -16.27 -13.83 10.51
CA GLY A 299 -15.69 -13.31 11.76
C GLY A 299 -14.23 -12.92 11.63
N ARG A 300 -13.74 -12.57 10.41
CA ARG A 300 -12.37 -12.10 10.21
C ARG A 300 -12.21 -10.66 10.69
N TYR A 301 -11.06 -10.35 11.29
CA TYR A 301 -10.65 -9.00 11.71
C TYR A 301 -9.57 -8.40 10.78
N PHE A 302 -9.00 -9.20 9.90
CA PHE A 302 -7.95 -8.81 8.96
C PHE A 302 -8.43 -8.86 7.51
N SER A 303 -7.72 -8.14 6.64
CA SER A 303 -7.87 -8.21 5.19
C SER A 303 -6.56 -8.65 4.51
N THR A 304 -5.66 -7.75 4.14
CA THR A 304 -4.43 -8.04 3.40
C THR A 304 -3.22 -8.23 4.31
N GLN A 305 -2.25 -9.03 3.85
CA GLN A 305 -0.96 -9.26 4.55
C GLN A 305 -0.09 -8.01 4.62
N ALA A 306 -0.29 -7.07 3.71
CA ALA A 306 0.39 -5.79 3.63
C ALA A 306 -0.61 -4.67 3.27
N ASP A 307 -0.23 -3.69 2.44
CA ASP A 307 -1.05 -2.53 2.13
C ASP A 307 -2.37 -2.89 1.43
N ALA A 308 -3.36 -2.04 1.56
CA ALA A 308 -4.55 -2.17 0.73
C ALA A 308 -4.23 -1.86 -0.74
N THR A 309 -3.55 -0.75 -1.00
CA THR A 309 -3.15 -0.34 -2.36
C THR A 309 -1.72 0.22 -2.36
N HIS A 310 -0.95 -0.15 -3.37
CA HIS A 310 0.46 0.22 -3.46
C HIS A 310 0.85 0.55 -4.91
N PHE A 311 1.53 1.69 -5.10
CA PHE A 311 1.90 2.22 -6.41
C PHE A 311 3.39 2.51 -6.45
N SER A 312 4.15 1.72 -7.20
CA SER A 312 5.60 1.82 -7.31
C SER A 312 6.02 2.23 -8.72
N GLY A 313 6.69 3.38 -8.85
CA GLY A 313 7.18 3.87 -10.14
C GLY A 313 6.05 4.03 -11.18
N CYS A 314 4.91 4.55 -10.77
CA CYS A 314 3.81 4.92 -11.66
C CYS A 314 3.94 6.37 -12.14
N LYS A 315 3.17 6.77 -13.15
CA LYS A 315 3.12 8.15 -13.66
C LYS A 315 1.72 8.59 -14.06
N GLY A 316 1.57 9.86 -14.47
CA GLY A 316 0.28 10.47 -14.72
C GLY A 316 -0.48 10.69 -13.42
N VAL A 317 -1.76 10.34 -13.35
CA VAL A 317 -2.61 10.55 -12.18
C VAL A 317 -3.00 9.21 -11.54
N ILE A 318 -2.80 9.10 -10.23
CA ILE A 318 -3.43 8.07 -9.40
C ILE A 318 -4.61 8.71 -8.69
N ASN A 319 -5.80 8.23 -8.99
CA ASN A 319 -7.04 8.65 -8.36
C ASN A 319 -7.62 7.50 -7.54
N SER A 320 -7.83 7.70 -6.23
CA SER A 320 -8.52 6.76 -5.35
C SER A 320 -9.64 7.48 -4.62
N ALA A 321 -10.87 7.08 -4.91
CA ALA A 321 -12.05 7.73 -4.35
C ALA A 321 -13.10 6.73 -3.86
N ASN A 322 -13.82 7.11 -2.78
CA ASN A 322 -14.94 6.36 -2.21
C ASN A 322 -14.59 4.93 -1.78
N GLY A 323 -13.31 4.66 -1.45
CA GLY A 323 -12.83 3.37 -0.98
C GLY A 323 -13.02 3.17 0.52
N LEU A 324 -13.16 1.92 0.94
CA LEU A 324 -13.10 1.50 2.34
C LEU A 324 -11.89 0.59 2.55
N TYR A 325 -10.96 1.01 3.38
CA TYR A 325 -9.73 0.31 3.70
C TYR A 325 -9.71 -0.04 5.19
N CYS A 326 -9.85 -1.33 5.51
CA CYS A 326 -10.00 -1.79 6.89
C CYS A 326 -9.24 -3.10 7.14
N GLY A 327 -8.59 -3.21 8.29
CA GLY A 327 -7.99 -4.45 8.77
C GLY A 327 -6.77 -4.95 8.00
N MET A 328 -6.15 -4.11 7.15
CA MET A 328 -4.90 -4.47 6.49
C MET A 328 -3.71 -4.42 7.45
N MET A 329 -2.70 -5.25 7.15
CA MET A 329 -1.52 -5.38 8.02
C MET A 329 -0.42 -4.36 7.71
N ASP A 330 -0.74 -3.34 6.90
CA ASP A 330 0.10 -2.16 6.63
C ASP A 330 -0.79 -0.98 6.17
N ASP A 331 -0.35 -0.16 5.20
CA ASP A 331 -0.97 1.10 4.80
C ASP A 331 -2.27 0.92 3.99
N ALA A 332 -3.15 1.92 3.99
CA ALA A 332 -4.29 1.94 3.06
C ALA A 332 -3.84 2.28 1.63
N ILE A 333 -2.90 3.20 1.50
CA ILE A 333 -2.27 3.56 0.23
C ILE A 333 -0.80 3.91 0.46
N ASN A 334 0.07 3.40 -0.42
CA ASN A 334 1.48 3.81 -0.50
C ASN A 334 1.81 4.17 -1.95
N VAL A 335 2.38 5.37 -2.17
CA VAL A 335 2.75 5.87 -3.49
C VAL A 335 4.19 6.35 -3.49
N HIS A 336 5.05 5.72 -4.28
CA HIS A 336 6.46 6.07 -4.37
C HIS A 336 7.09 5.66 -5.71
N GLY A 337 8.26 6.21 -6.03
CA GLY A 337 9.20 5.63 -6.99
C GLY A 337 10.27 4.81 -6.26
N THR A 338 11.32 4.42 -6.97
CA THR A 338 12.42 3.64 -6.38
C THR A 338 13.76 4.30 -6.69
N TYR A 339 14.58 4.54 -5.65
CA TYR A 339 15.98 4.94 -5.84
C TYR A 339 16.81 3.77 -6.36
N LEU A 340 17.69 4.03 -7.33
CA LEU A 340 18.85 3.18 -7.54
C LEU A 340 20.05 3.78 -6.82
N ARG A 341 20.84 2.97 -6.12
CA ARG A 341 22.13 3.39 -5.56
C ARG A 341 23.17 3.50 -6.65
N VAL A 342 23.88 4.62 -6.74
CA VAL A 342 25.03 4.76 -7.63
C VAL A 342 26.16 3.91 -7.08
N THR A 343 26.50 2.81 -7.74
CA THR A 343 27.51 1.84 -7.30
C THR A 343 28.83 1.96 -8.03
N GLN A 344 28.80 2.40 -9.30
CA GLN A 344 30.00 2.57 -10.11
C GLN A 344 29.87 3.81 -11.01
N ARG A 345 30.99 4.41 -11.36
CA ARG A 345 31.12 5.45 -12.36
C ARG A 345 32.03 4.91 -13.48
N LEU A 346 31.48 4.64 -14.64
CA LEU A 346 32.21 4.03 -15.76
C LEU A 346 32.89 5.08 -16.64
N SER A 347 32.31 6.28 -16.74
CA SER A 347 32.88 7.44 -17.43
C SER A 347 32.33 8.74 -16.82
N GLU A 348 32.60 9.88 -17.45
CA GLU A 348 32.13 11.19 -16.97
C GLU A 348 30.58 11.34 -16.97
N ASN A 349 29.89 10.56 -17.81
CA ASN A 349 28.43 10.58 -17.94
C ASN A 349 27.78 9.18 -17.91
N VAL A 350 28.52 8.14 -17.51
CA VAL A 350 28.00 6.77 -17.42
C VAL A 350 28.19 6.23 -16.02
N ILE A 351 27.08 5.82 -15.42
CA ILE A 351 27.02 5.24 -14.07
C ILE A 351 26.39 3.86 -14.08
N VAL A 352 26.60 3.11 -13.00
CA VAL A 352 25.82 1.91 -12.67
C VAL A 352 24.92 2.23 -11.50
N GLY A 353 23.62 2.09 -11.69
CA GLY A 353 22.60 2.21 -10.65
C GLY A 353 22.08 0.83 -10.23
N ARG A 354 21.92 0.60 -8.93
CA ARG A 354 21.52 -0.70 -8.38
C ARG A 354 20.29 -0.58 -7.50
N TYR A 355 19.31 -1.47 -7.70
CA TYR A 355 18.25 -1.75 -6.73
C TYR A 355 18.84 -2.36 -5.45
N MET A 356 18.51 -1.80 -4.31
CA MET A 356 19.14 -2.21 -3.05
C MET A 356 18.23 -3.07 -2.17
N HIS A 357 16.92 -2.85 -2.21
CA HIS A 357 16.00 -3.61 -1.37
C HIS A 357 15.72 -5.01 -1.96
N PRO A 358 15.74 -6.09 -1.15
CA PRO A 358 15.56 -7.47 -1.65
C PRO A 358 14.17 -7.75 -2.22
N GLN A 359 13.17 -6.95 -1.90
CA GLN A 359 11.81 -7.05 -2.44
C GLN A 359 11.51 -6.00 -3.53
N ALA A 360 12.50 -5.20 -3.96
CA ALA A 360 12.30 -4.16 -4.97
C ALA A 360 13.40 -4.20 -6.02
N TYR A 361 13.33 -5.14 -6.97
CA TYR A 361 14.23 -5.25 -8.12
C TYR A 361 13.62 -6.07 -9.25
N GLY A 362 14.23 -6.02 -10.41
CA GLY A 362 13.91 -6.90 -11.53
C GLY A 362 12.80 -6.38 -12.44
N PHE A 363 12.41 -5.13 -12.29
CA PHE A 363 11.40 -4.47 -13.12
C PHE A 363 11.98 -3.21 -13.79
N TYR A 364 11.23 -2.64 -14.71
CA TYR A 364 11.60 -1.42 -15.43
C TYR A 364 11.81 -0.24 -14.47
N TRP A 365 12.88 0.54 -14.69
CA TRP A 365 13.16 1.72 -13.85
C TRP A 365 13.07 3.03 -14.62
N GLY A 366 13.35 3.05 -15.90
CA GLY A 366 13.34 4.28 -16.69
C GLY A 366 13.77 4.03 -18.14
N GLY A 367 13.64 5.07 -18.96
CA GLY A 367 13.97 5.04 -20.39
C GLY A 367 14.64 6.32 -20.87
N LYS A 368 15.00 6.32 -22.17
CA LYS A 368 15.57 7.49 -22.84
C LYS A 368 14.64 8.71 -22.72
N GLY A 369 15.23 9.84 -22.32
CA GLY A 369 14.55 11.11 -22.16
C GLY A 369 13.98 11.36 -20.77
N ASP A 370 13.95 10.34 -19.89
CA ASP A 370 13.47 10.53 -18.53
C ASP A 370 14.39 11.49 -17.76
N ALA A 371 13.78 12.44 -17.04
CA ALA A 371 14.49 13.33 -16.15
C ALA A 371 14.83 12.60 -14.85
N VAL A 372 16.06 12.78 -14.39
CA VAL A 372 16.57 12.18 -13.15
C VAL A 372 17.24 13.21 -12.27
N GLN A 373 17.30 12.92 -10.97
CA GLN A 373 18.08 13.70 -10.02
C GLN A 373 18.89 12.80 -9.10
N PHE A 374 20.02 13.36 -8.61
CA PHE A 374 20.87 12.68 -7.63
C PHE A 374 20.57 13.19 -6.22
N VAL A 375 20.43 12.25 -5.30
CA VAL A 375 20.13 12.55 -3.89
C VAL A 375 21.24 11.94 -3.03
N ARG A 376 21.89 12.77 -2.18
CA ARG A 376 22.87 12.28 -1.22
C ARG A 376 22.17 11.52 -0.10
N SER A 377 22.45 10.23 0.07
CA SER A 377 21.72 9.37 1.00
C SER A 377 21.88 9.76 2.47
N SER A 378 23.05 10.28 2.85
CA SER A 378 23.33 10.69 4.23
C SER A 378 22.52 11.92 4.69
N THR A 379 22.23 12.86 3.78
CA THR A 379 21.52 14.11 4.09
C THR A 379 20.19 14.28 3.34
N MET A 380 19.85 13.40 2.41
CA MET A 380 18.68 13.49 1.53
C MET A 380 18.61 14.80 0.74
N GLU A 381 19.76 15.41 0.43
CA GLU A 381 19.83 16.61 -0.39
C GLU A 381 19.87 16.28 -1.88
N VAL A 382 19.05 16.96 -2.66
CA VAL A 382 19.17 16.95 -4.13
C VAL A 382 20.42 17.71 -4.53
N CYS A 383 21.33 17.06 -5.24
CA CYS A 383 22.65 17.58 -5.57
C CYS A 383 22.83 17.93 -7.05
N ASP A 384 22.22 17.17 -7.94
CA ASP A 384 22.38 17.33 -9.38
C ASP A 384 21.16 16.77 -10.12
N SER A 385 20.96 17.17 -11.37
CA SER A 385 19.88 16.68 -12.24
C SER A 385 20.41 16.42 -13.65
N ASN A 386 19.79 15.48 -14.36
CA ASN A 386 20.23 15.06 -15.69
C ASN A 386 19.06 14.47 -16.49
N LEU A 387 19.33 14.05 -17.72
CA LEU A 387 18.40 13.25 -18.54
C LEU A 387 19.06 11.93 -18.93
N ILE A 388 18.26 10.87 -19.01
CA ILE A 388 18.71 9.57 -19.49
C ILE A 388 18.87 9.61 -21.01
N GLU A 389 20.06 9.34 -21.51
CA GLU A 389 20.29 9.12 -22.94
C GLU A 389 20.10 7.64 -23.33
N SER A 390 20.53 6.71 -22.47
CA SER A 390 20.22 5.28 -22.58
C SER A 390 20.32 4.59 -21.22
N ILE A 391 19.57 3.51 -21.08
CA ILE A 391 19.60 2.63 -19.91
C ILE A 391 19.49 1.18 -20.37
N GLU A 392 20.34 0.32 -19.84
CA GLU A 392 20.36 -1.11 -20.15
C GLU A 392 20.68 -1.93 -18.91
N PRO A 393 20.13 -3.15 -18.76
CA PRO A 393 20.54 -4.06 -17.70
C PRO A 393 22.05 -4.30 -17.73
N PHE A 394 22.67 -4.38 -16.55
CA PHE A 394 24.12 -4.51 -16.42
C PHE A 394 24.56 -5.89 -15.89
N ASP A 395 23.82 -6.44 -14.94
CA ASP A 395 24.10 -7.74 -14.34
C ASP A 395 23.38 -8.92 -15.04
N LYS A 396 22.46 -8.63 -15.96
CA LYS A 396 21.69 -9.61 -16.73
C LYS A 396 21.45 -9.14 -18.16
N PRO A 397 21.12 -10.05 -19.11
CA PRO A 397 20.84 -9.68 -20.50
C PRO A 397 19.47 -9.01 -20.70
N ILE A 398 18.53 -9.13 -19.75
CA ILE A 398 17.17 -8.60 -19.82
C ILE A 398 16.80 -7.87 -18.53
N ILE A 399 15.77 -7.04 -18.58
CA ILE A 399 15.28 -6.26 -17.43
C ILE A 399 14.76 -7.18 -16.33
N ASP A 400 14.02 -8.22 -16.71
CA ASP A 400 13.37 -9.10 -15.74
C ASP A 400 14.40 -9.80 -14.84
N GLY A 401 14.34 -9.46 -13.56
CA GLY A 401 15.28 -9.91 -12.55
C GLY A 401 16.61 -9.17 -12.47
N ALA A 402 16.84 -8.14 -13.29
CA ALA A 402 18.05 -7.32 -13.21
C ALA A 402 18.05 -6.49 -11.91
N LYS A 403 19.19 -6.42 -11.27
CA LYS A 403 19.44 -5.57 -10.10
C LYS A 403 20.23 -4.33 -10.43
N GLU A 404 21.01 -4.37 -11.50
CA GLU A 404 21.91 -3.29 -11.91
C GLU A 404 21.61 -2.82 -13.33
N PHE A 405 21.71 -1.52 -13.53
CA PHE A 405 21.52 -0.85 -14.80
C PHE A 405 22.73 0.03 -15.11
N LYS A 406 23.24 -0.08 -16.32
CA LYS A 406 24.17 0.90 -16.88
C LYS A 406 23.33 2.05 -17.44
N ILE A 407 23.52 3.23 -16.91
CA ILE A 407 22.79 4.45 -17.23
C ILE A 407 23.75 5.43 -17.88
N THR A 408 23.52 5.73 -19.16
CA THR A 408 24.21 6.81 -19.86
C THR A 408 23.37 8.07 -19.73
N LEU A 409 23.94 9.12 -19.22
CA LEU A 409 23.29 10.41 -19.00
C LEU A 409 23.71 11.39 -20.11
N ARG A 410 22.86 12.37 -20.40
CA ARG A 410 23.10 13.36 -21.43
C ARG A 410 24.30 14.27 -21.10
N ASP A 411 24.32 14.76 -19.86
CA ASP A 411 25.36 15.67 -19.40
C ASP A 411 26.33 14.95 -18.44
N LYS A 412 27.50 15.55 -18.22
CA LYS A 412 28.49 15.02 -17.26
C LYS A 412 27.90 15.00 -15.87
N VAL A 413 28.14 13.92 -15.15
CA VAL A 413 27.78 13.81 -13.73
C VAL A 413 28.80 14.59 -12.90
N SER A 414 28.34 15.40 -11.93
CA SER A 414 29.20 16.14 -11.01
C SER A 414 30.25 15.22 -10.37
N GLU A 415 31.46 15.73 -10.20
CA GLU A 415 32.57 14.99 -9.55
C GLU A 415 32.26 14.67 -8.08
N ASP A 416 31.39 15.45 -7.45
CA ASP A 416 30.96 15.25 -6.07
C ASP A 416 30.04 14.04 -5.89
N ILE A 417 29.48 13.47 -6.97
CA ILE A 417 28.63 12.28 -6.91
C ILE A 417 29.51 11.04 -6.70
N ALA A 418 29.74 10.69 -5.44
CA ALA A 418 30.53 9.55 -5.04
C ALA A 418 29.72 8.24 -5.07
N CYS A 419 30.38 7.15 -5.47
CA CYS A 419 29.76 5.83 -5.40
C CYS A 419 29.43 5.43 -3.94
N GLY A 420 28.26 4.85 -3.73
CA GLY A 420 27.81 4.35 -2.43
C GLY A 420 27.06 5.36 -1.55
N ASP A 421 27.20 6.67 -1.78
CA ASP A 421 26.51 7.71 -0.98
C ASP A 421 25.38 8.44 -1.73
N TYR A 422 25.13 8.09 -2.97
CA TYR A 422 24.08 8.73 -3.76
C TYR A 422 23.08 7.74 -4.31
N GLY A 423 21.80 8.12 -4.22
CA GLY A 423 20.72 7.54 -4.98
C GLY A 423 20.45 8.37 -6.24
N ILE A 424 19.98 7.71 -7.29
CA ILE A 424 19.40 8.35 -8.47
C ILE A 424 17.90 8.10 -8.48
N GLU A 425 17.11 9.14 -8.68
CA GLU A 425 15.64 9.14 -8.71
C GLU A 425 15.15 9.48 -10.11
N ASN A 426 14.16 8.75 -10.59
CA ASN A 426 13.48 9.04 -11.85
C ASN A 426 12.28 9.94 -11.59
N LEU A 427 12.24 11.12 -12.23
CA LEU A 427 11.21 12.13 -12.02
C LEU A 427 10.01 12.01 -12.98
N GLU A 428 10.11 11.17 -14.00
CA GLU A 428 9.00 10.89 -14.92
C GLU A 428 8.05 9.82 -14.33
N TRP A 429 8.62 8.80 -13.65
CA TRP A 429 7.85 7.73 -13.03
C TRP A 429 7.50 8.07 -11.58
N THR A 430 6.85 9.23 -11.42
CA THR A 430 6.32 9.76 -10.17
C THR A 430 4.98 10.44 -10.47
N PRO A 431 3.87 10.01 -9.86
CA PRO A 431 2.52 10.43 -10.23
C PRO A 431 2.03 11.66 -9.47
N GLU A 432 1.03 12.34 -10.02
CA GLU A 432 0.09 13.14 -9.25
C GLU A 432 -0.86 12.20 -8.49
N VAL A 433 -1.30 12.61 -7.29
CA VAL A 433 -2.19 11.80 -6.45
C VAL A 433 -3.44 12.58 -6.06
N VAL A 434 -4.60 11.96 -6.27
CA VAL A 434 -5.89 12.41 -5.75
C VAL A 434 -6.45 11.31 -4.87
N PHE A 435 -6.50 11.54 -3.55
CA PHE A 435 -6.99 10.59 -2.56
C PHE A 435 -8.17 11.23 -1.80
N CYS A 436 -9.40 10.91 -2.22
CA CYS A 436 -10.60 11.63 -1.79
C CYS A 436 -11.73 10.73 -1.31
N ASP A 437 -12.46 11.19 -0.30
CA ASP A 437 -13.70 10.57 0.19
C ASP A 437 -13.56 9.08 0.57
N ASN A 438 -12.35 8.66 1.01
CA ASN A 438 -12.09 7.31 1.46
C ASN A 438 -12.26 7.18 2.98
N VAL A 439 -12.53 5.96 3.43
CA VAL A 439 -12.53 5.59 4.85
C VAL A 439 -11.36 4.64 5.11
N ILE A 440 -10.50 5.02 6.05
CA ILE A 440 -9.33 4.24 6.47
C ILE A 440 -9.53 3.87 7.94
N ARG A 441 -9.51 2.59 8.26
CA ARG A 441 -9.89 2.10 9.58
C ARG A 441 -9.10 0.89 10.03
N ASN A 442 -8.75 0.86 11.32
CA ASN A 442 -8.24 -0.35 11.99
C ASN A 442 -7.08 -1.03 11.25
N ASN A 443 -6.18 -0.26 10.67
CA ASN A 443 -5.02 -0.80 9.99
C ASN A 443 -3.77 -0.78 10.89
N ARG A 444 -2.84 -1.66 10.61
CA ARG A 444 -1.51 -1.61 11.20
C ARG A 444 -0.69 -0.48 10.56
N ALA A 445 0.15 0.18 11.35
CA ALA A 445 1.10 1.22 10.95
C ALA A 445 0.45 2.52 10.46
N ARG A 446 0.58 2.89 9.18
CA ARG A 446 0.16 4.21 8.67
C ARG A 446 -1.19 4.14 7.96
N GLY A 447 -1.89 5.27 7.91
CA GLY A 447 -3.09 5.39 7.09
C GLY A 447 -2.75 5.53 5.61
N ALA A 448 -2.07 6.61 5.23
CA ALA A 448 -1.69 6.90 3.85
C ALA A 448 -0.24 7.36 3.77
N LEU A 449 0.50 6.90 2.76
CA LEU A 449 1.90 7.24 2.53
C LEU A 449 2.06 7.81 1.11
N PHE A 450 2.62 9.02 1.02
CA PHE A 450 2.89 9.68 -0.24
C PHE A 450 4.34 10.14 -0.32
N SER A 451 5.06 9.66 -1.33
CA SER A 451 6.45 9.99 -1.62
C SER A 451 6.61 10.32 -3.10
N THR A 452 6.02 11.44 -3.52
CA THR A 452 6.02 11.91 -4.91
C THR A 452 6.38 13.39 -4.98
N SER A 453 7.09 13.79 -6.03
CA SER A 453 7.43 15.18 -6.31
C SER A 453 6.35 15.95 -7.07
N LYS A 454 5.27 15.29 -7.45
CA LYS A 454 4.10 15.90 -8.11
C LYS A 454 3.07 16.35 -7.08
N ASP A 455 1.97 16.91 -7.55
CA ASP A 455 0.89 17.39 -6.69
C ASP A 455 0.17 16.25 -5.98
N VAL A 456 -0.12 16.45 -4.69
CA VAL A 456 -0.87 15.50 -3.86
C VAL A 456 -2.08 16.22 -3.25
N LEU A 457 -3.27 15.72 -3.51
CA LEU A 457 -4.51 16.14 -2.88
C LEU A 457 -5.07 15.03 -2.00
N VAL A 458 -5.25 15.31 -0.71
CA VAL A 458 -5.91 14.44 0.27
C VAL A 458 -7.12 15.19 0.81
N GLU A 459 -8.32 14.85 0.33
CA GLU A 459 -9.54 15.61 0.65
C GLU A 459 -10.72 14.73 1.05
N GLY A 460 -11.45 15.11 2.08
CA GLY A 460 -12.73 14.49 2.45
C GLY A 460 -12.61 13.09 3.05
N ASN A 461 -11.41 12.63 3.41
CA ASN A 461 -11.23 11.27 3.93
C ASN A 461 -11.54 11.19 5.43
N PHE A 462 -11.96 10.01 5.87
CA PHE A 462 -12.13 9.68 7.27
C PHE A 462 -11.08 8.65 7.71
N PHE A 463 -10.14 9.08 8.55
CA PHE A 463 -9.14 8.24 9.19
C PHE A 463 -9.61 7.90 10.61
N ASP A 464 -10.00 6.66 10.80
CA ASP A 464 -10.63 6.16 12.03
C ASP A 464 -9.73 5.10 12.69
N HIS A 465 -9.10 5.43 13.82
CA HIS A 465 -8.22 4.54 14.57
C HIS A 465 -7.08 3.95 13.70
N THR A 466 -6.44 4.79 12.88
CA THR A 466 -5.16 4.40 12.26
C THR A 466 -4.13 4.20 13.37
N SER A 467 -3.48 3.03 13.41
CA SER A 467 -2.68 2.66 14.58
C SER A 467 -1.43 3.51 14.76
N GLY A 468 -0.78 3.91 13.69
CA GLY A 468 0.31 4.89 13.66
C GLY A 468 -0.14 6.24 13.13
N THR A 469 0.73 6.94 12.43
CA THR A 469 0.42 8.21 11.76
C THR A 469 -0.66 8.03 10.70
N ALA A 470 -1.62 8.94 10.62
CA ALA A 470 -2.68 8.86 9.62
C ALA A 470 -2.17 9.18 8.22
N ILE A 471 -1.28 10.16 8.08
CA ILE A 471 -0.63 10.51 6.82
C ILE A 471 0.87 10.63 7.03
N LEU A 472 1.64 9.92 6.21
CA LEU A 472 3.10 10.01 6.17
C LEU A 472 3.57 10.55 4.82
N LEU A 473 4.37 11.61 4.85
CA LEU A 473 5.15 12.09 3.73
C LEU A 473 6.61 11.69 3.98
N CYS A 474 7.10 10.70 3.22
CA CYS A 474 8.41 10.09 3.47
C CYS A 474 9.41 10.43 2.35
N GLY A 475 10.39 9.64 2.22
CA GLY A 475 11.50 9.60 1.28
C GLY A 475 12.65 8.89 1.96
N ASP A 476 13.12 7.79 1.40
CA ASP A 476 14.13 6.93 2.00
C ASP A 476 15.12 6.42 0.96
N CYS A 477 16.35 6.89 1.03
CA CYS A 477 17.46 6.41 0.19
C CYS A 477 18.42 5.49 0.97
N ASN A 478 17.98 4.85 2.06
CA ASN A 478 18.84 4.08 2.97
C ASN A 478 18.30 2.69 3.33
N GLY A 479 16.98 2.54 3.51
CA GLY A 479 16.34 1.29 3.91
C GLY A 479 15.48 0.69 2.81
N TRP A 480 14.30 1.27 2.57
CA TRP A 480 13.37 0.80 1.54
C TRP A 480 13.71 1.31 0.15
N PHE A 481 14.46 2.39 0.02
CA PHE A 481 14.81 3.05 -1.24
C PHE A 481 13.57 3.58 -2.00
N GLU A 482 12.60 4.09 -1.26
CA GLU A 482 11.39 4.68 -1.79
C GLU A 482 11.56 6.19 -2.00
N THR A 483 11.28 6.68 -3.23
CA THR A 483 11.38 8.10 -3.58
C THR A 483 10.04 8.77 -3.23
N GLY A 484 9.87 10.04 -3.09
CA GLY A 484 10.66 11.18 -3.40
C GLY A 484 10.26 12.38 -2.52
N ALA A 485 10.81 13.52 -2.88
CA ALA A 485 10.60 14.77 -2.15
C ALA A 485 9.25 15.41 -2.49
N CYS A 486 8.31 15.48 -1.54
CA CYS A 486 7.02 16.14 -1.72
C CYS A 486 7.19 17.66 -1.92
N ARG A 487 6.51 18.25 -2.90
CA ARG A 487 6.62 19.67 -3.27
C ARG A 487 5.33 20.46 -3.04
N ASN A 488 4.21 19.88 -3.43
CA ASN A 488 2.89 20.50 -3.33
C ASN A 488 1.92 19.49 -2.73
N VAL A 489 1.65 19.58 -1.45
CA VAL A 489 0.72 18.67 -0.75
C VAL A 489 -0.39 19.48 -0.13
N LEU A 490 -1.63 19.18 -0.47
CA LEU A 490 -2.83 19.78 0.10
C LEU A 490 -3.66 18.71 0.84
N ILE A 491 -3.75 18.86 2.17
CA ILE A 491 -4.54 17.99 3.06
C ILE A 491 -5.67 18.81 3.62
N ARG A 492 -6.90 18.56 3.17
CA ARG A 492 -8.04 19.38 3.58
C ARG A 492 -9.35 18.62 3.76
N LYS A 493 -10.21 19.16 4.60
CA LYS A 493 -11.56 18.62 4.87
C LYS A 493 -11.57 17.14 5.28
N ASN A 494 -10.47 16.65 5.82
CA ASN A 494 -10.40 15.28 6.35
C ASN A 494 -10.83 15.27 7.81
N HIS A 495 -11.29 14.12 8.26
CA HIS A 495 -11.57 13.84 9.66
C HIS A 495 -10.58 12.78 10.16
N PHE A 496 -9.83 13.11 11.20
CA PHE A 496 -8.91 12.21 11.90
C PHE A 496 -9.46 11.90 13.27
N LEU A 497 -9.84 10.66 13.51
CA LEU A 497 -10.36 10.18 14.79
C LEU A 497 -9.37 9.18 15.40
N ASN A 498 -8.82 9.54 16.57
CA ASN A 498 -7.98 8.67 17.39
C ASN A 498 -6.87 7.92 16.63
N ALA A 499 -6.12 8.60 15.78
CA ALA A 499 -4.86 8.06 15.25
C ALA A 499 -3.82 7.93 16.38
N LEU A 500 -2.72 7.22 16.11
CA LEU A 500 -1.61 7.01 17.04
C LEU A 500 -1.96 6.15 18.26
N THR A 501 -2.91 5.24 18.15
CA THR A 501 -3.31 4.37 19.27
C THR A 501 -2.27 3.31 19.62
N ASN A 502 -1.33 3.02 18.71
CA ASN A 502 -0.37 1.92 18.83
C ASN A 502 1.09 2.37 18.65
N MET A 503 2.02 1.47 18.99
CA MET A 503 3.46 1.73 19.01
C MET A 503 4.17 1.17 17.78
N PHE A 504 3.54 1.28 16.61
CA PHE A 504 4.16 0.96 15.33
C PHE A 504 5.06 2.09 14.84
N GLN A 505 5.80 1.85 13.78
CA GLN A 505 6.66 2.87 13.16
C GLN A 505 5.89 4.15 12.82
N PHE A 506 6.55 5.31 12.96
CA PHE A 506 5.97 6.62 12.61
C PHE A 506 4.70 6.96 13.39
N THR A 507 4.85 7.02 14.70
CA THR A 507 3.77 7.41 15.64
C THR A 507 3.98 8.78 16.27
N ASP A 508 4.79 9.66 15.67
CA ASP A 508 5.23 10.91 16.30
C ASP A 508 4.26 12.08 16.09
N GLY A 509 3.37 11.98 15.12
CA GLY A 509 2.30 12.95 14.82
C GLY A 509 1.18 12.30 14.00
N ILE A 510 -0.05 12.83 14.11
CA ILE A 510 -1.19 12.38 13.28
C ILE A 510 -0.86 12.56 11.80
N ILE A 511 -0.22 13.68 11.46
CA ILE A 511 0.40 13.90 10.15
C ILE A 511 1.90 13.98 10.39
N SER A 512 2.66 13.08 9.77
CA SER A 512 4.11 13.03 9.85
C SER A 512 4.75 13.32 8.50
N ILE A 513 5.67 14.28 8.49
CA ILE A 513 6.54 14.60 7.36
C ILE A 513 7.93 14.14 7.78
N TYR A 514 8.27 12.89 7.44
CA TYR A 514 9.42 12.20 8.02
C TYR A 514 10.27 11.51 6.96
N PRO A 515 11.16 12.24 6.28
CA PRO A 515 12.19 11.63 5.44
C PRO A 515 13.26 10.94 6.31
N GLU A 516 13.75 9.80 5.84
CA GLU A 516 14.85 9.07 6.48
C GLU A 516 16.19 9.77 6.20
N ILE A 517 16.61 10.64 7.12
CA ILE A 517 17.85 11.43 7.01
C ILE A 517 18.83 11.01 8.10
N PRO A 518 19.84 10.19 7.79
CA PRO A 518 20.85 9.77 8.77
C PRO A 518 21.60 10.91 9.42
N ASN A 519 21.95 11.95 8.66
CA ASN A 519 22.72 13.10 9.15
C ASN A 519 21.99 14.42 8.90
N LEU A 520 20.91 14.66 9.66
CA LEU A 520 20.12 15.89 9.57
C LEU A 520 20.93 17.15 9.90
N GLN A 521 21.93 17.05 10.80
CA GLN A 521 22.75 18.21 11.20
C GLN A 521 23.63 18.73 10.06
N ALA A 522 24.15 17.82 9.23
CA ALA A 522 24.97 18.18 8.07
C ALA A 522 24.16 18.68 6.87
N GLN A 523 22.84 18.53 6.89
CA GLN A 523 21.98 18.95 5.80
C GLN A 523 21.97 20.49 5.68
N THR A 524 22.16 21.01 4.49
CA THR A 524 22.15 22.47 4.19
C THR A 524 20.90 22.91 3.44
N LYS A 525 20.21 22.00 2.75
CA LYS A 525 18.96 22.24 2.01
C LYS A 525 17.86 21.32 2.55
N TYR A 526 16.62 21.76 2.44
CA TYR A 526 15.46 20.97 2.88
C TYR A 526 15.11 19.91 1.84
N PHE A 527 14.66 18.74 2.32
CA PHE A 527 14.25 17.66 1.43
C PHE A 527 12.86 17.91 0.84
N HIS A 528 11.88 18.22 1.68
CA HIS A 528 10.50 18.52 1.25
C HIS A 528 10.27 20.01 1.03
N GLY A 529 9.25 20.38 0.24
CA GLY A 529 8.89 21.77 -0.06
C GLY A 529 9.87 22.44 -1.05
N GLY A 530 10.38 23.61 -0.70
CA GLY A 530 11.35 24.35 -1.50
C GLY A 530 10.71 25.10 -2.68
N ASN A 531 10.82 24.63 -3.91
CA ASN A 531 10.29 25.32 -5.10
C ASN A 531 8.76 25.24 -5.25
N GLY A 532 8.06 24.54 -4.35
CA GLY A 532 6.60 24.40 -4.35
C GLY A 532 5.91 25.19 -3.23
N THR A 533 4.66 24.87 -2.96
CA THR A 533 3.87 25.43 -1.85
C THR A 533 4.21 24.78 -0.51
N GLY A 534 4.99 23.71 -0.51
CA GLY A 534 5.24 22.89 0.65
C GLY A 534 4.02 22.03 1.02
N VAL A 535 3.71 21.96 2.31
CA VAL A 535 2.59 21.19 2.84
C VAL A 535 1.55 22.14 3.44
N VAL A 536 0.33 22.08 2.91
CA VAL A 536 -0.81 22.85 3.37
C VAL A 536 -1.82 21.91 4.02
N ILE A 537 -2.13 22.15 5.29
CA ILE A 537 -3.08 21.39 6.09
C ILE A 537 -4.19 22.35 6.53
N GLU A 538 -5.39 22.23 5.94
CA GLU A 538 -6.44 23.23 6.14
C GLU A 538 -7.84 22.62 6.22
N ASP A 539 -8.71 23.24 6.99
CA ASP A 539 -10.14 22.88 7.09
C ASP A 539 -10.39 21.43 7.55
N ASN A 540 -9.46 20.81 8.31
CA ASN A 540 -9.60 19.45 8.81
C ASN A 540 -10.18 19.43 10.24
N LEU A 541 -10.79 18.31 10.60
CA LEU A 541 -11.19 17.97 11.98
C LEU A 541 -10.23 16.91 12.53
N PHE A 542 -9.60 17.22 13.66
CA PHE A 542 -8.80 16.29 14.45
C PHE A 542 -9.51 16.03 15.79
N GLU A 543 -9.92 14.80 16.02
CA GLU A 543 -10.39 14.32 17.32
C GLU A 543 -9.35 13.37 17.87
N THR A 544 -8.64 13.79 18.91
CA THR A 544 -7.47 13.08 19.42
C THR A 544 -7.45 13.00 20.93
N PHE A 545 -6.93 11.91 21.46
CA PHE A 545 -6.76 11.69 22.89
C PHE A 545 -5.40 12.18 23.43
N ASP A 546 -4.39 12.42 22.56
CA ASP A 546 -3.04 12.81 22.97
C ASP A 546 -2.59 14.10 22.26
N ALA A 547 -1.42 14.60 22.62
CA ALA A 547 -0.92 15.89 22.17
C ALA A 547 -0.49 15.96 20.71
N PRO A 548 0.24 14.97 20.11
CA PRO A 548 0.87 15.13 18.80
C PRO A 548 -0.14 15.31 17.66
N VAL A 549 -0.03 16.42 16.90
CA VAL A 549 -0.83 16.67 15.71
C VAL A 549 0.05 16.59 14.45
N VAL A 550 1.13 17.39 14.40
CA VAL A 550 2.06 17.41 13.27
C VAL A 550 3.49 17.17 13.76
N TYR A 551 4.14 16.20 13.14
CA TYR A 551 5.58 16.07 13.18
C TYR A 551 6.16 16.35 11.80
N ALA A 552 7.09 17.30 11.71
CA ALA A 552 7.72 17.64 10.44
C ALA A 552 9.24 17.68 10.57
N LYS A 553 9.94 17.07 9.59
CA LYS A 553 11.39 17.02 9.50
C LYS A 553 11.83 17.44 8.10
N SER A 554 12.79 18.37 8.03
CA SER A 554 13.40 18.84 6.78
C SER A 554 12.37 19.34 5.74
N LEU A 555 11.64 20.38 6.12
CA LEU A 555 10.56 20.95 5.31
C LEU A 555 10.73 22.47 5.14
N ASP A 556 10.59 22.95 3.91
CA ASP A 556 10.45 24.35 3.56
C ASP A 556 9.00 24.62 3.13
N GLY A 557 8.23 25.32 3.98
CA GLY A 557 6.83 25.64 3.77
C GLY A 557 5.86 24.69 4.46
N LEU A 558 5.37 25.07 5.65
CA LEU A 558 4.29 24.42 6.39
C LEU A 558 3.18 25.43 6.67
N VAL A 559 1.99 25.19 6.16
CA VAL A 559 0.80 25.99 6.45
C VAL A 559 -0.22 25.10 7.16
N PHE A 560 -0.58 25.46 8.39
CA PHE A 560 -1.62 24.78 9.18
C PHE A 560 -2.68 25.81 9.56
N LYS A 561 -3.85 25.77 8.92
CA LYS A 561 -4.86 26.82 9.10
C LYS A 561 -6.30 26.34 9.01
N ARG A 562 -7.19 27.01 9.73
CA ARG A 562 -8.63 26.75 9.78
C ARG A 562 -8.97 25.29 10.14
N ASN A 563 -8.08 24.62 10.87
CA ASN A 563 -8.34 23.29 11.38
C ASN A 563 -9.04 23.36 12.73
N LYS A 564 -9.84 22.36 13.03
CA LYS A 564 -10.43 22.15 14.35
C LYS A 564 -9.78 20.97 15.05
N ILE A 565 -9.24 21.20 16.24
CA ILE A 565 -8.56 20.20 17.05
C ILE A 565 -9.35 20.02 18.34
N VAL A 566 -10.01 18.88 18.49
CA VAL A 566 -10.82 18.48 19.63
C VAL A 566 -10.07 17.41 20.42
N GLN A 567 -9.73 17.72 21.67
CA GLN A 567 -9.16 16.71 22.56
C GLN A 567 -10.27 15.94 23.24
N ASN A 568 -10.29 14.62 23.05
CA ASN A 568 -11.21 13.69 23.69
C ASN A 568 -10.52 12.94 24.86
N LYS A 569 -11.22 11.98 25.47
CA LYS A 569 -10.74 11.16 26.59
C LYS A 569 -10.96 9.68 26.33
N ASP A 570 -10.96 9.28 25.06
CA ASP A 570 -11.24 7.90 24.69
C ASP A 570 -10.11 6.95 25.09
N TYR A 571 -8.87 7.49 25.15
CA TYR A 571 -7.67 6.77 25.58
C TYR A 571 -6.81 7.64 26.51
N GLU A 572 -5.99 7.01 27.35
CA GLU A 572 -5.01 7.69 28.18
C GLU A 572 -3.81 8.17 27.34
N PRO A 573 -3.39 9.45 27.42
CA PRO A 573 -2.24 9.96 26.70
C PRO A 573 -0.94 9.22 27.06
N TYR A 574 -0.14 8.78 26.08
CA TYR A 574 1.09 8.02 26.33
C TYR A 574 2.31 8.42 25.50
N HIS A 575 2.13 9.25 24.46
CA HIS A 575 3.24 9.61 23.57
C HIS A 575 4.36 10.35 24.30
N TRP A 576 5.58 10.07 23.91
CA TRP A 576 6.78 10.78 24.37
C TRP A 576 6.76 12.25 23.95
N ASN A 577 6.30 12.54 22.72
CA ASN A 577 6.10 13.89 22.24
C ASN A 577 4.88 14.51 22.92
N LYS A 578 5.10 15.60 23.66
CA LYS A 578 4.04 16.33 24.39
C LYS A 578 3.66 17.65 23.72
N HIS A 579 4.16 17.87 22.49
CA HIS A 579 3.89 19.07 21.71
C HIS A 579 2.93 18.75 20.56
N ARG A 580 2.04 19.68 20.23
CA ARG A 580 1.15 19.55 19.06
C ARG A 580 1.90 19.61 17.76
N PHE A 581 2.96 20.45 17.71
CA PHE A 581 3.82 20.62 16.56
C PHE A 581 5.26 20.36 16.97
N LEU A 582 5.85 19.31 16.45
CA LEU A 582 7.26 18.99 16.60
C LEU A 582 7.95 19.23 15.26
N LEU A 583 8.85 20.19 15.20
CA LEU A 583 9.42 20.74 13.97
C LEU A 583 10.95 20.61 13.99
N ASP A 584 11.47 19.66 13.22
CA ASP A 584 12.89 19.39 13.09
C ASP A 584 13.41 19.97 11.78
N LYS A 585 14.13 21.09 11.84
CA LYS A 585 14.64 21.76 10.65
C LYS A 585 13.51 22.09 9.67
N VAL A 586 12.57 22.93 10.11
CA VAL A 586 11.42 23.41 9.33
C VAL A 586 11.44 24.93 9.27
N ILE A 587 11.22 25.48 8.09
CA ILE A 587 11.13 26.95 7.88
C ILE A 587 9.84 27.32 7.16
N ASN A 588 9.55 28.62 7.09
CA ASN A 588 8.35 29.18 6.47
C ASN A 588 7.07 28.53 7.02
N VAL A 589 6.95 28.57 8.37
CA VAL A 589 5.84 27.96 9.10
C VAL A 589 4.75 28.99 9.36
N THR A 590 3.51 28.66 9.00
CA THR A 590 2.30 29.45 9.32
C THR A 590 1.31 28.56 10.06
N ILE A 591 0.92 28.97 11.27
CA ILE A 591 -0.12 28.32 12.08
C ILE A 591 -1.12 29.39 12.48
N GLU A 592 -2.28 29.45 11.83
CA GLU A 592 -3.24 30.54 11.98
C GLU A 592 -4.70 30.06 11.85
N ASP A 593 -5.61 30.81 12.43
CA ASP A 593 -7.07 30.64 12.32
C ASP A 593 -7.57 29.22 12.70
N ASN A 594 -6.87 28.53 13.62
CA ASN A 594 -7.26 27.20 14.06
C ASN A 594 -8.07 27.25 15.37
N ASP A 595 -9.03 26.33 15.50
CA ASP A 595 -9.83 26.14 16.71
C ASP A 595 -9.26 24.96 17.54
N PHE A 596 -8.66 25.27 18.68
CA PHE A 596 -8.15 24.28 19.63
C PHE A 596 -9.05 24.22 20.86
N SER A 597 -9.77 23.12 21.07
CA SER A 597 -10.73 22.95 22.17
C SER A 597 -10.14 23.18 23.57
N THR A 598 -8.84 22.99 23.74
CA THR A 598 -8.11 23.21 25.01
C THR A 598 -7.25 24.47 25.01
N GLY A 599 -7.44 25.37 24.00
CA GLY A 599 -6.61 26.53 23.76
C GLY A 599 -5.27 26.21 23.07
N PHE A 600 -4.56 27.24 22.65
CA PHE A 600 -3.27 27.13 21.98
C PHE A 600 -2.26 28.11 22.59
N ASN A 601 -1.11 27.57 23.01
CA ASN A 601 0.01 28.37 23.50
C ASN A 601 1.28 28.01 22.74
N PRO A 602 1.77 28.87 21.81
CA PRO A 602 2.93 28.57 21.00
C PRO A 602 4.17 28.13 21.80
N ALA A 603 4.37 28.66 22.99
CA ALA A 603 5.53 28.31 23.84
C ALA A 603 5.51 26.85 24.34
N ASN A 604 4.31 26.27 24.47
CA ASN A 604 4.12 24.89 24.96
C ASN A 604 3.79 23.92 23.81
N ASP A 605 3.05 24.40 22.82
CA ASP A 605 2.48 23.56 21.77
C ASP A 605 3.43 23.36 20.57
N ILE A 606 4.39 24.27 20.37
CA ILE A 606 5.36 24.18 19.28
C ILE A 606 6.74 23.92 19.84
N LYS A 607 7.39 22.87 19.34
CA LYS A 607 8.80 22.57 19.63
C LYS A 607 9.60 22.58 18.36
N TYR A 608 10.50 23.54 18.24
CA TYR A 608 11.55 23.54 17.21
C TYR A 608 12.77 22.78 17.73
N ARG A 609 13.33 21.90 16.89
CA ARG A 609 14.62 21.26 17.07
C ARG A 609 15.49 21.54 15.85
N PHE A 610 16.78 21.94 16.08
CA PHE A 610 17.79 22.35 15.08
C PHE A 610 17.57 23.71 14.41
#